data_c8014a87fd7283fa7cea764cc33142c5
#
_entry.id   c8014a87fd7283fa7cea764cc33142c5
#
_cell.length_a   1.000
_cell.length_b   1.000
_cell.length_c   1.000
_cell.angle_alpha   90.00
_cell.angle_beta   90.00
_cell.angle_gamma   90.00
#
_symmetry.space_group_name_H-M   'P 1'
#
loop_
_entity.id
_entity.type
_entity.pdbx_description
1 polymer ?
#
loop_
_entity_poly.entity_id
_entity_poly.type
_entity_poly.pdbx_seq_one_letter_code
_entity_poly.pdbx_strand_id
1 'polypeptide(L)'
;MKHFRIKTIISKAFLLLLCFIGYPTLQADAQTHVDHVMIDIGASYPKGLEGTIAYEHEMNYHNAMEYFASYYIKYDKDPEAGYVTKNSFWKSYNMWTVGLAYKPCVVRGKNYHGNLRIGVSGGSNLHQAVGVGTLGYEHTFNLYNGWSVFFQVKEDVSLRGEDLFRTGATLGVKIPL
;
A
#
# COMPACT_ATOMS: atom_id res chain seq x y z
N MET A 1 22.17 -11.29 -23.05
CA MET A 1 22.80 -10.22 -22.27
C MET A 1 21.84 -9.26 -21.52
N LYS A 2 20.50 -9.36 -21.63
CA LYS A 2 19.54 -8.50 -20.90
C LYS A 2 19.24 -8.92 -19.45
N HIS A 3 19.39 -10.20 -19.12
CA HIS A 3 19.07 -10.71 -17.77
C HIS A 3 20.05 -10.29 -16.66
N PHE A 4 21.25 -9.87 -17.00
CA PHE A 4 22.25 -9.49 -15.99
C PHE A 4 22.03 -8.10 -15.39
N ARG A 5 21.40 -7.17 -16.14
CA ARG A 5 21.14 -5.81 -15.66
C ARG A 5 20.02 -5.71 -14.63
N ILE A 6 19.01 -6.58 -14.71
CA ILE A 6 17.86 -6.55 -13.81
C ILE A 6 18.28 -6.99 -12.39
N LYS A 7 19.10 -8.02 -12.25
CA LYS A 7 19.61 -8.48 -10.95
C LYS A 7 20.44 -7.39 -10.23
N THR A 8 21.20 -6.60 -10.97
CA THR A 8 22.03 -5.53 -10.40
C THR A 8 21.21 -4.34 -9.91
N ILE A 9 20.09 -4.03 -10.58
CA ILE A 9 19.18 -2.95 -10.17
C ILE A 9 18.41 -3.33 -8.91
N ILE A 10 17.90 -4.56 -8.84
CA ILE A 10 17.18 -5.08 -7.67
C ILE A 10 18.12 -5.14 -6.45
N SER A 11 19.37 -5.58 -6.63
CA SER A 11 20.37 -5.61 -5.55
C SER A 11 20.72 -4.21 -5.02
N LYS A 12 20.82 -3.20 -5.90
CA LYS A 12 21.09 -1.82 -5.48
C LYS A 12 19.91 -1.16 -4.80
N ALA A 13 18.68 -1.42 -5.25
CA ALA A 13 17.47 -0.94 -4.60
C ALA A 13 17.29 -1.56 -3.21
N PHE A 14 17.60 -2.84 -3.06
CA PHE A 14 17.57 -3.54 -1.78
C PHE A 14 18.64 -3.04 -0.81
N LEU A 15 19.85 -2.72 -1.32
CA LEU A 15 20.93 -2.15 -0.51
C LEU A 15 20.61 -0.72 -0.05
N LEU A 16 19.97 0.09 -0.89
CA LEU A 16 19.47 1.42 -0.53
C LEU A 16 18.38 1.33 0.56
N LEU A 17 17.47 0.37 0.44
CA LEU A 17 16.44 0.13 1.46
C LEU A 17 17.06 -0.25 2.81
N LEU A 18 18.12 -1.08 2.81
CA LEU A 18 18.85 -1.46 4.03
C LEU A 18 19.61 -0.28 4.68
N CYS A 19 20.10 0.68 3.90
CA CYS A 19 20.75 1.88 4.44
C CYS A 19 19.78 2.82 5.16
N PHE A 20 18.50 2.84 4.81
CA PHE A 20 17.47 3.60 5.53
C PHE A 20 17.04 2.96 6.86
N ILE A 21 17.28 1.67 7.06
CA ILE A 21 16.92 0.93 8.29
C ILE A 21 17.93 1.20 9.44
N GLY A 22 19.06 1.84 9.17
CA GLY A 22 20.23 1.89 10.05
C GLY A 22 20.29 2.95 11.16
N TYR A 23 19.26 3.78 11.36
CA TYR A 23 19.29 4.80 12.43
C TYR A 23 18.07 4.71 13.35
N PRO A 24 18.09 3.89 14.40
CA PRO A 24 17.09 4.00 15.45
C PRO A 24 17.40 5.21 16.32
N THR A 25 16.76 6.34 16.07
CA THR A 25 16.70 7.41 17.07
C THR A 25 15.70 6.99 18.14
N LEU A 26 16.22 6.45 19.24
CA LEU A 26 15.44 6.14 20.43
C LEU A 26 15.00 7.45 21.10
N GLN A 27 13.83 7.93 20.76
CA GLN A 27 13.07 8.86 21.60
C GLN A 27 11.83 8.13 22.10
N ALA A 28 11.84 7.81 23.38
CA ALA A 28 10.70 7.22 24.07
C ALA A 28 9.73 8.34 24.44
N ASP A 29 8.77 8.62 23.57
CA ASP A 29 7.55 9.31 23.98
C ASP A 29 6.53 8.27 24.44
N ALA A 30 5.91 8.51 25.60
CA ALA A 30 4.82 7.70 26.11
C ALA A 30 3.60 7.91 25.19
N GLN A 31 3.46 7.05 24.21
CA GLN A 31 2.42 7.14 23.22
C GLN A 31 1.17 6.44 23.74
N THR A 32 0.09 7.19 23.82
CA THR A 32 -1.25 6.64 23.99
C THR A 32 -1.60 5.85 22.72
N HIS A 33 -2.13 4.64 22.88
CA HIS A 33 -2.71 3.90 21.76
C HIS A 33 -3.77 4.76 21.08
N VAL A 34 -3.64 4.97 19.79
CA VAL A 34 -4.59 5.74 18.99
C VAL A 34 -5.09 4.86 17.85
N ASP A 35 -6.40 4.79 17.75
CA ASP A 35 -7.05 4.10 16.66
C ASP A 35 -7.38 5.09 15.54
N HIS A 36 -7.25 4.66 14.30
CA HIS A 36 -7.51 5.50 13.13
C HIS A 36 -8.42 4.79 12.13
N VAL A 37 -9.28 5.57 11.50
CA VAL A 37 -9.85 5.19 10.19
C VAL A 37 -8.98 5.78 9.11
N MET A 38 -8.59 4.94 8.16
CA MET A 38 -7.77 5.33 7.02
C MET A 38 -8.57 5.27 5.74
N ILE A 39 -8.34 6.23 4.87
CA ILE A 39 -8.90 6.24 3.52
C ILE A 39 -7.78 6.65 2.57
N ASP A 40 -7.55 5.86 1.54
CA ASP A 40 -6.58 6.17 0.51
C ASP A 40 -7.08 5.90 -0.90
N ILE A 41 -6.42 6.54 -1.84
CA ILE A 41 -6.59 6.34 -3.27
C ILE A 41 -5.23 6.36 -3.94
N GLY A 42 -5.06 5.53 -4.94
CA GLY A 42 -3.79 5.44 -5.65
C GLY A 42 -3.89 4.86 -7.03
N ALA A 43 -2.72 4.79 -7.65
CA ALA A 43 -2.54 4.21 -8.96
C ALA A 43 -1.54 3.05 -8.88
N SER A 44 -1.77 2.05 -9.71
CA SER A 44 -0.91 0.87 -9.82
C SER A 44 -0.44 0.65 -11.24
N TYR A 45 0.81 0.21 -11.37
CA TYR A 45 1.32 -0.32 -12.63
C TYR A 45 0.94 -1.82 -12.75
N PRO A 46 0.51 -2.37 -13.91
CA PRO A 46 0.60 -1.74 -15.23
C PRO A 46 -0.51 -0.74 -15.61
N LYS A 47 -1.67 -0.72 -15.05
CA LYS A 47 -2.75 0.24 -15.40
C LYS A 47 -3.93 0.03 -14.45
N GLY A 48 -3.85 0.54 -13.25
CA GLY A 48 -4.91 0.37 -12.29
C GLY A 48 -5.10 1.58 -11.40
N LEU A 49 -6.30 1.68 -10.87
CA LEU A 49 -6.64 2.56 -9.76
C LEU A 49 -7.07 1.71 -8.58
N GLU A 50 -6.73 2.16 -7.40
CA GLU A 50 -7.08 1.47 -6.16
C GLU A 50 -7.59 2.47 -5.15
N GLY A 51 -8.61 2.07 -4.40
CA GLY A 51 -9.09 2.77 -3.22
C GLY A 51 -9.15 1.81 -2.05
N THR A 52 -8.73 2.27 -0.87
CA THR A 52 -8.70 1.46 0.35
C THR A 52 -9.40 2.20 1.48
N ILE A 53 -10.14 1.45 2.29
CA ILE A 53 -10.64 1.89 3.60
C ILE A 53 -10.07 0.91 4.61
N ALA A 54 -9.49 1.43 5.70
CA ALA A 54 -8.89 0.60 6.73
C ALA A 54 -9.18 1.14 8.13
N TYR A 55 -9.13 0.22 9.08
CA TYR A 55 -9.02 0.50 10.50
C TYR A 55 -7.60 0.16 10.93
N GLU A 56 -6.90 1.13 11.52
CA GLU A 56 -5.55 0.97 12.04
C GLU A 56 -5.56 1.08 13.56
N HIS A 57 -5.03 0.06 14.21
CA HIS A 57 -4.75 0.06 15.63
C HIS A 57 -3.26 0.35 15.83
N GLU A 58 -2.95 1.56 16.27
CA GLU A 58 -1.57 1.95 16.56
C GLU A 58 -1.15 1.45 17.93
N MET A 59 -0.04 0.74 17.95
CA MET A 59 0.60 0.17 19.13
C MET A 59 1.80 1.01 19.56
N ASN A 60 2.49 0.57 20.63
CA ASN A 60 3.70 1.22 21.09
C ASN A 60 4.71 1.44 19.96
N TYR A 61 5.36 2.60 19.99
CA TYR A 61 6.42 2.98 19.06
C TYR A 61 5.96 3.13 17.59
N HIS A 62 4.73 3.56 17.34
CA HIS A 62 4.14 3.69 16.01
C HIS A 62 4.09 2.38 15.20
N ASN A 63 4.23 1.23 15.86
CA ASN A 63 3.87 -0.02 15.20
C ASN A 63 2.35 -0.07 15.08
N ALA A 64 1.83 -0.68 14.05
CA ALA A 64 0.38 -0.76 13.88
C ALA A 64 -0.07 -2.09 13.30
N MET A 65 -1.31 -2.44 13.62
CA MET A 65 -2.09 -3.47 12.93
C MET A 65 -3.18 -2.78 12.12
N GLU A 66 -3.28 -3.14 10.86
CA GLU A 66 -4.23 -2.59 9.92
C GLU A 66 -5.19 -3.69 9.45
N TYR A 67 -6.48 -3.39 9.46
CA TYR A 67 -7.54 -4.21 8.86
C TYR A 67 -8.13 -3.40 7.72
N PHE A 68 -8.05 -3.91 6.51
CA PHE A 68 -8.39 -3.12 5.33
C PHE A 68 -9.33 -3.83 4.38
N ALA A 69 -10.08 -3.03 3.64
CA ALA A 69 -10.82 -3.43 2.45
C ALA A 69 -10.38 -2.55 1.28
N SER A 70 -9.96 -3.16 0.19
CA SER A 70 -9.54 -2.43 -1.01
C SER A 70 -10.33 -2.86 -2.24
N TYR A 71 -10.48 -1.91 -3.14
CA TYR A 71 -11.10 -2.09 -4.43
C TYR A 71 -10.15 -1.62 -5.53
N TYR A 72 -9.82 -2.51 -6.43
CA TYR A 72 -8.89 -2.30 -7.53
C TYR A 72 -9.63 -2.39 -8.86
N ILE A 73 -9.38 -1.42 -9.73
CA ILE A 73 -9.89 -1.37 -11.09
C ILE A 73 -8.70 -1.29 -12.04
N LYS A 74 -8.60 -2.25 -12.95
CA LYS A 74 -7.68 -2.17 -14.08
C LYS A 74 -8.47 -1.66 -15.29
N TYR A 75 -8.01 -0.55 -15.87
CA TYR A 75 -8.62 0.02 -17.06
C TYR A 75 -7.78 -0.27 -18.30
N ASP A 76 -8.43 -0.45 -19.43
CA ASP A 76 -7.77 -0.62 -20.72
C ASP A 76 -8.41 0.28 -21.79
N LYS A 77 -7.71 0.46 -22.89
CA LYS A 77 -8.23 1.18 -24.03
C LYS A 77 -9.33 0.36 -24.70
N ASP A 78 -10.36 1.03 -25.14
CA ASP A 78 -11.36 0.44 -26.00
C ASP A 78 -10.72 0.10 -27.36
N PRO A 79 -10.81 -1.16 -27.83
CA PRO A 79 -10.18 -1.56 -29.09
C PRO A 79 -10.67 -0.76 -30.31
N GLU A 80 -11.94 -0.32 -30.30
CA GLU A 80 -12.54 0.42 -31.40
C GLU A 80 -12.25 1.92 -31.33
N ALA A 81 -12.28 2.50 -30.13
CA ALA A 81 -12.09 3.92 -29.93
C ALA A 81 -10.60 4.33 -29.84
N GLY A 82 -9.72 3.41 -29.46
CA GLY A 82 -8.29 3.68 -29.25
C GLY A 82 -7.94 4.47 -27.98
N TYR A 83 -8.95 4.83 -27.19
CA TYR A 83 -8.82 5.50 -25.88
C TYR A 83 -9.71 4.84 -24.83
N VAL A 84 -9.52 5.21 -23.55
CA VAL A 84 -10.33 4.67 -22.44
C VAL A 84 -11.72 5.27 -22.50
N THR A 85 -12.74 4.47 -22.81
CA THR A 85 -14.14 4.85 -22.76
C THR A 85 -14.74 4.56 -21.39
N LYS A 86 -15.89 5.14 -21.08
CA LYS A 86 -16.62 4.82 -19.84
C LYS A 86 -16.92 3.32 -19.72
N ASN A 87 -17.26 2.68 -20.84
CA ASN A 87 -17.53 1.25 -20.86
C ASN A 87 -16.26 0.41 -20.63
N SER A 88 -15.16 0.73 -21.28
CA SER A 88 -13.90 0.00 -21.11
C SER A 88 -13.32 0.19 -19.71
N PHE A 89 -13.54 1.35 -19.07
CA PHE A 89 -13.12 1.60 -17.70
C PHE A 89 -13.85 0.68 -16.70
N TRP A 90 -15.17 0.55 -16.79
CA TRP A 90 -15.95 -0.22 -15.81
C TRP A 90 -16.07 -1.71 -16.13
N LYS A 91 -15.94 -2.10 -17.38
CA LYS A 91 -16.03 -3.50 -17.84
C LYS A 91 -14.68 -4.23 -17.83
N SER A 92 -13.60 -3.52 -17.56
CA SER A 92 -12.28 -4.09 -17.41
C SER A 92 -12.19 -4.90 -16.12
N TYR A 93 -11.01 -5.37 -15.75
CA TYR A 93 -10.83 -6.18 -14.59
C TYR A 93 -11.06 -5.40 -13.28
N ASN A 94 -11.93 -5.93 -12.42
CA ASN A 94 -12.23 -5.40 -11.10
C ASN A 94 -11.94 -6.46 -10.03
N MET A 95 -11.41 -6.02 -8.91
CA MET A 95 -11.10 -6.91 -7.79
C MET A 95 -11.35 -6.18 -6.48
N TRP A 96 -12.04 -6.86 -5.56
CA TRP A 96 -12.13 -6.43 -4.16
C TRP A 96 -11.39 -7.40 -3.26
N THR A 97 -10.76 -6.89 -2.22
CA THR A 97 -10.05 -7.70 -1.23
C THR A 97 -10.30 -7.16 0.17
N VAL A 98 -10.28 -8.04 1.13
CA VAL A 98 -10.22 -7.72 2.56
C VAL A 98 -9.01 -8.41 3.16
N GLY A 99 -8.35 -7.75 4.09
CA GLY A 99 -7.10 -8.28 4.62
C GLY A 99 -6.65 -7.61 5.91
N LEU A 100 -5.48 -8.03 6.31
CA LEU A 100 -4.78 -7.49 7.47
C LEU A 100 -3.32 -7.24 7.12
N ALA A 101 -2.73 -6.23 7.76
CA ALA A 101 -1.31 -5.92 7.60
C ALA A 101 -0.70 -5.55 8.95
N TYR A 102 0.53 -5.99 9.15
CA TYR A 102 1.38 -5.53 10.23
C TYR A 102 2.32 -4.44 9.72
N LYS A 103 2.44 -3.35 10.50
CA LYS A 103 3.17 -2.15 10.10
C LYS A 103 4.23 -1.81 11.16
N PRO A 104 5.41 -2.48 11.16
CA PRO A 104 6.51 -2.10 12.04
C PRO A 104 7.07 -0.74 11.65
N CYS A 105 7.26 0.13 12.63
CA CYS A 105 7.81 1.45 12.45
C CYS A 105 9.34 1.38 12.32
N VAL A 106 9.87 1.87 11.20
CA VAL A 106 11.31 1.86 10.88
C VAL A 106 11.94 3.24 10.88
N VAL A 107 11.14 4.29 10.76
CA VAL A 107 11.60 5.68 10.79
C VAL A 107 10.73 6.47 11.74
N ARG A 108 11.34 7.31 12.60
CA ARG A 108 10.61 8.15 13.55
C ARG A 108 11.19 9.55 13.55
N GLY A 109 10.30 10.54 13.58
CA GLY A 109 10.61 11.93 13.75
C GLY A 109 9.58 12.61 14.63
N LYS A 110 9.74 13.90 14.89
CA LYS A 110 8.84 14.64 15.79
C LYS A 110 7.39 14.68 15.28
N ASN A 111 7.22 14.85 13.96
CA ASN A 111 5.90 15.03 13.32
C ASN A 111 5.69 14.04 12.17
N TYR A 112 6.47 12.99 12.09
CA TYR A 112 6.35 11.98 11.04
C TYR A 112 6.87 10.62 11.51
N HIS A 113 6.38 9.58 10.89
CA HIS A 113 6.94 8.23 11.04
C HIS A 113 6.82 7.45 9.72
N GLY A 114 7.65 6.44 9.59
CA GLY A 114 7.64 5.56 8.42
C GLY A 114 7.53 4.11 8.84
N ASN A 115 6.61 3.40 8.24
CA ASN A 115 6.31 2.00 8.53
C ASN A 115 6.59 1.12 7.31
N LEU A 116 7.19 -0.04 7.53
CA LEU A 116 7.05 -1.12 6.57
C LEU A 116 5.63 -1.68 6.69
N ARG A 117 5.01 -2.03 5.57
CA ARG A 117 3.70 -2.67 5.55
C ARG A 117 3.83 -4.08 5.00
N ILE A 118 3.47 -5.08 5.80
CA ILE A 118 3.50 -6.49 5.43
C ILE A 118 2.09 -7.01 5.61
N GLY A 119 1.42 -7.37 4.53
CA GLY A 119 0.01 -7.71 4.56
C GLY A 119 -0.36 -8.93 3.74
N VAL A 120 -1.52 -9.49 4.07
CA VAL A 120 -2.17 -10.53 3.31
C VAL A 120 -3.65 -10.21 3.20
N SER A 121 -4.22 -10.49 2.05
CA SER A 121 -5.65 -10.28 1.80
C SER A 121 -6.22 -11.36 0.90
N GLY A 122 -7.53 -11.53 0.99
CA GLY A 122 -8.30 -12.40 0.14
C GLY A 122 -9.54 -11.69 -0.39
N GLY A 123 -9.99 -12.09 -1.55
CA GLY A 123 -11.15 -11.47 -2.19
C GLY A 123 -11.57 -12.18 -3.45
N SER A 124 -12.15 -11.44 -4.37
CA SER A 124 -12.63 -11.96 -5.64
C SER A 124 -12.52 -10.92 -6.76
N ASN A 125 -12.31 -11.40 -7.95
CA ASN A 125 -12.36 -10.64 -9.19
C ASN A 125 -13.66 -10.86 -9.99
N LEU A 126 -14.77 -11.19 -9.32
CA LEU A 126 -16.07 -11.56 -9.87
C LEU A 126 -16.11 -12.96 -10.53
N HIS A 127 -15.00 -13.55 -10.91
CA HIS A 127 -14.92 -14.85 -11.57
C HIS A 127 -14.32 -15.94 -10.67
N GLN A 128 -13.38 -15.57 -9.83
CA GLN A 128 -12.65 -16.51 -8.97
C GLN A 128 -12.13 -15.84 -7.70
N ALA A 129 -11.86 -16.65 -6.69
CA ALA A 129 -11.20 -16.20 -5.47
C ALA A 129 -9.74 -15.82 -5.75
N VAL A 130 -9.31 -14.71 -5.18
CA VAL A 130 -7.96 -14.15 -5.34
C VAL A 130 -7.33 -14.00 -3.96
N GLY A 131 -6.06 -14.37 -3.84
CA GLY A 131 -5.22 -14.08 -2.67
C GLY A 131 -4.15 -13.07 -3.04
N VAL A 132 -3.85 -12.12 -2.15
CA VAL A 132 -2.82 -11.09 -2.37
C VAL A 132 -1.91 -10.99 -1.17
N GLY A 133 -0.60 -11.08 -1.41
CA GLY A 133 0.43 -10.72 -0.46
C GLY A 133 0.93 -9.31 -0.78
N THR A 134 1.07 -8.46 0.22
CA THR A 134 1.51 -7.06 0.05
C THR A 134 2.77 -6.80 0.86
N LEU A 135 3.76 -6.16 0.23
CA LEU A 135 4.90 -5.56 0.89
C LEU A 135 5.00 -4.09 0.48
N GLY A 136 5.12 -3.18 1.45
CA GLY A 136 5.15 -1.76 1.15
C GLY A 136 5.89 -0.93 2.19
N TYR A 137 5.98 0.35 1.89
CA TYR A 137 6.45 1.38 2.80
C TYR A 137 5.42 2.51 2.84
N GLU A 138 5.02 2.87 4.04
CA GLU A 138 4.14 3.99 4.31
C GLU A 138 4.90 5.07 5.06
N HIS A 139 4.74 6.30 4.64
CA HIS A 139 5.28 7.47 5.34
C HIS A 139 4.13 8.37 5.75
N THR A 140 4.01 8.58 7.06
CA THR A 140 2.92 9.33 7.69
C THR A 140 3.44 10.65 8.23
N PHE A 141 2.72 11.72 7.96
CA PHE A 141 2.94 13.06 8.52
C PHE A 141 1.80 13.39 9.48
N ASN A 142 2.13 13.57 10.75
CA ASN A 142 1.17 13.91 11.78
C ASN A 142 0.79 15.41 11.66
N LEU A 143 -0.48 15.67 11.57
CA LEU A 143 -1.06 17.00 11.51
C LEU A 143 -1.57 17.44 12.89
N TYR A 144 -2.36 18.49 12.91
CA TYR A 144 -3.03 18.97 14.12
C TYR A 144 -4.21 18.06 14.47
N ASN A 145 -4.58 18.00 15.75
CA ASN A 145 -5.76 17.26 16.25
C ASN A 145 -5.77 15.74 15.96
N GLY A 146 -4.61 15.11 15.87
CA GLY A 146 -4.50 13.66 15.65
C GLY A 146 -4.71 13.20 14.22
N TRP A 147 -5.08 14.08 13.29
CA TRP A 147 -5.15 13.78 11.87
C TRP A 147 -3.76 13.55 11.31
N SER A 148 -3.67 12.69 10.33
CA SER A 148 -2.42 12.48 9.59
C SER A 148 -2.69 12.33 8.10
N VAL A 149 -1.71 12.71 7.30
CA VAL A 149 -1.68 12.36 5.87
C VAL A 149 -0.54 11.38 5.64
N PHE A 150 -0.72 10.45 4.72
CA PHE A 150 0.31 9.49 4.40
C PHE A 150 0.42 9.26 2.89
N PHE A 151 1.60 8.87 2.48
CA PHE A 151 1.79 8.23 1.19
C PHE A 151 2.33 6.81 1.40
N GLN A 152 1.95 5.92 0.52
CA GLN A 152 2.39 4.54 0.55
C GLN A 152 2.87 4.11 -0.83
N VAL A 153 3.96 3.35 -0.86
CA VAL A 153 4.40 2.61 -2.04
C VAL A 153 4.38 1.14 -1.70
N LYS A 154 3.78 0.33 -2.54
CA LYS A 154 3.61 -1.10 -2.27
C LYS A 154 3.84 -1.95 -3.51
N GLU A 155 4.20 -3.19 -3.26
CA GLU A 155 4.23 -4.28 -4.23
C GLU A 155 3.25 -5.34 -3.78
N ASP A 156 2.30 -5.65 -4.63
CA ASP A 156 1.32 -6.70 -4.43
C ASP A 156 1.67 -7.92 -5.29
N VAL A 157 1.66 -9.10 -4.67
CA VAL A 157 1.79 -10.40 -5.35
C VAL A 157 0.43 -11.07 -5.31
N SER A 158 -0.23 -11.15 -6.46
CA SER A 158 -1.58 -11.68 -6.58
C SER A 158 -1.60 -13.12 -7.07
N LEU A 159 -2.18 -14.01 -6.28
CA LEU A 159 -2.45 -15.39 -6.68
C LEU A 159 -3.82 -15.45 -7.37
N ARG A 160 -3.87 -15.98 -8.59
CA ARG A 160 -5.07 -16.04 -9.44
C ARG A 160 -5.63 -14.67 -9.83
N GLY A 161 -4.83 -13.60 -9.74
CA GLY A 161 -5.14 -12.31 -10.33
C GLY A 161 -4.76 -12.28 -11.82
N GLU A 162 -5.17 -11.22 -12.52
CA GLU A 162 -4.74 -11.01 -13.91
C GLU A 162 -3.24 -10.68 -14.00
N ASP A 163 -2.75 -9.86 -13.07
CA ASP A 163 -1.35 -9.50 -12.95
C ASP A 163 -0.77 -10.15 -11.69
N LEU A 164 0.32 -10.91 -11.83
CA LEU A 164 1.00 -11.56 -10.71
C LEU A 164 1.66 -10.51 -9.79
N PHE A 165 2.26 -9.47 -10.38
CA PHE A 165 2.93 -8.40 -9.66
C PHE A 165 2.29 -7.06 -10.00
N ARG A 166 2.01 -6.26 -8.98
CA ARG A 166 1.47 -4.91 -9.12
C ARG A 166 2.23 -3.97 -8.20
N THR A 167 2.88 -2.98 -8.79
CA THR A 167 3.51 -1.90 -8.03
C THR A 167 2.53 -0.74 -7.94
N GLY A 168 2.22 -0.29 -6.73
CA GLY A 168 1.25 0.78 -6.48
C GLY A 168 1.83 1.91 -5.64
N ALA A 169 1.26 3.10 -5.85
CA ALA A 169 1.48 4.25 -4.98
C ALA A 169 0.14 4.86 -4.61
N THR A 170 -0.08 5.09 -3.32
CA THR A 170 -1.32 5.65 -2.78
C THR A 170 -1.05 6.87 -1.91
N LEU A 171 -2.04 7.75 -1.82
CA LEU A 171 -2.09 8.88 -0.91
C LEU A 171 -3.38 8.77 -0.09
N GLY A 172 -3.29 9.07 1.19
CA GLY A 172 -4.43 8.94 2.07
C GLY A 172 -4.37 9.81 3.30
N VAL A 173 -5.45 9.69 4.08
CA VAL A 173 -5.62 10.38 5.36
C VAL A 173 -5.92 9.35 6.45
N LYS A 174 -5.45 9.65 7.67
CA LYS A 174 -5.80 8.95 8.91
C LYS A 174 -6.61 9.89 9.77
N ILE A 175 -7.75 9.41 10.21
CA ILE A 175 -8.73 10.12 11.04
C ILE A 175 -8.73 9.45 12.40
N PRO A 176 -8.38 10.15 13.50
CA PRO A 176 -8.38 9.57 14.84
C PRO A 176 -9.81 9.23 15.28
N LEU A 177 -9.96 8.15 16.04
CA LEU A 177 -11.22 7.69 16.65
C LEU A 177 -11.30 8.07 18.11
#